data_5856b61dabdc88f72914161250c3228d
#
_entry.id   5856b61dabdc88f72914161250c3228d
#
_cell.length_a   1.000
_cell.length_b   1.000
_cell.length_c   1.000
_cell.angle_alpha   90.00
_cell.angle_beta   90.00
_cell.angle_gamma   90.00
#
_symmetry.space_group_name_H-M   'P 1'
#
loop_
_entity.id
_entity.type
_entity.pdbx_description
1 polymer ?
#
loop_
_entity_poly.entity_id
_entity_poly.type
_entity_poly.pdbx_seq_one_letter_code
_entity_poly.pdbx_strand_id
1 'polypeptide(L)'
;MACGVGQGEQLVRKANNEWIKGRNHSAIEIFKSILKKYPSGQLTEEALFRLGEIYHFSLNNSIQAISYFQEVMEINKNSSFGLDAQKYIAEIMEFTFKDYDQAIIEYQKLIHMCDEPQKNSYHQYRIASIYIKKQNYEQAFAEFEILLTMYPKSTWVDTVQFKMLETLYALNRCSEIPEYHNNFIDSYPDGKYRSEVEFILASCIEDKGMLKEAYKGFKALEMDYAYPALLKMKLENIEKRIKKKWTRNATYLRV
;
A
#
# COMPACT_ATOMS: atom_id res chain seq x y z
N MET A 1 29.61 -6.28 -36.26
CA MET A 1 28.49 -6.68 -35.36
C MET A 1 27.55 -5.55 -34.94
N ALA A 2 27.73 -4.31 -35.34
CA ALA A 2 26.88 -3.18 -34.97
C ALA A 2 25.53 -3.08 -35.70
N CYS A 3 25.33 -3.72 -36.86
CA CYS A 3 24.07 -3.65 -37.62
C CYS A 3 22.89 -4.42 -37.02
N GLY A 4 23.15 -5.41 -36.16
CA GLY A 4 22.05 -6.22 -35.58
C GLY A 4 21.28 -5.56 -34.46
N VAL A 5 21.96 -4.78 -33.63
CA VAL A 5 21.34 -4.09 -32.49
C VAL A 5 20.34 -3.03 -32.96
N GLY A 6 20.71 -2.21 -33.93
CA GLY A 6 19.80 -1.21 -34.48
C GLY A 6 18.51 -1.78 -35.12
N GLN A 7 18.57 -3.00 -35.71
CA GLN A 7 17.38 -3.67 -36.25
C GLN A 7 16.47 -4.20 -35.13
N GLY A 8 17.03 -4.74 -34.04
CA GLY A 8 16.28 -5.22 -32.89
C GLY A 8 15.52 -4.07 -32.20
N GLU A 9 16.19 -2.95 -31.96
CA GLU A 9 15.56 -1.75 -31.38
C GLU A 9 14.45 -1.16 -32.28
N GLN A 10 14.61 -1.22 -33.61
CA GLN A 10 13.55 -0.81 -34.54
C GLN A 10 12.33 -1.73 -34.44
N LEU A 11 12.53 -3.03 -34.27
CA LEU A 11 11.42 -3.99 -34.05
C LEU A 11 10.70 -3.71 -32.72
N VAL A 12 11.45 -3.46 -31.64
CA VAL A 12 10.86 -3.07 -30.34
C VAL A 12 10.03 -1.80 -30.48
N ARG A 13 10.56 -0.75 -31.09
CA ARG A 13 9.81 0.49 -31.36
C ARG A 13 8.57 0.25 -32.20
N LYS A 14 8.64 -0.61 -33.21
CA LYS A 14 7.48 -0.97 -34.04
C LYS A 14 6.42 -1.70 -33.20
N ALA A 15 6.84 -2.68 -32.40
CA ALA A 15 5.92 -3.43 -31.54
C ALA A 15 5.21 -2.51 -30.52
N ASN A 16 5.97 -1.63 -29.84
CA ASN A 16 5.41 -0.64 -28.92
C ASN A 16 4.41 0.29 -29.62
N ASN A 17 4.69 0.75 -30.84
CA ASN A 17 3.76 1.58 -31.61
C ASN A 17 2.48 0.83 -31.99
N GLU A 18 2.54 -0.46 -32.29
CA GLU A 18 1.33 -1.27 -32.54
C GLU A 18 0.52 -1.44 -31.25
N TRP A 19 1.19 -1.65 -30.12
CA TRP A 19 0.52 -1.75 -28.81
C TRP A 19 -0.19 -0.42 -28.44
N ILE A 20 0.48 0.71 -28.55
CA ILE A 20 -0.11 2.05 -28.30
C ILE A 20 -1.35 2.31 -29.17
N LYS A 21 -1.38 1.78 -30.39
CA LYS A 21 -2.53 1.85 -31.29
C LYS A 21 -3.64 0.83 -30.97
N GLY A 22 -3.50 0.06 -29.88
CA GLY A 22 -4.43 -0.99 -29.49
C GLY A 22 -4.37 -2.26 -30.33
N ARG A 23 -3.36 -2.39 -31.21
CA ARG A 23 -3.18 -3.56 -32.08
C ARG A 23 -2.37 -4.64 -31.36
N ASN A 24 -2.94 -5.15 -30.25
CA ASN A 24 -2.25 -6.05 -29.34
C ASN A 24 -1.70 -7.31 -30.03
N HIS A 25 -2.47 -7.94 -30.92
CA HIS A 25 -2.04 -9.13 -31.64
C HIS A 25 -0.79 -8.86 -32.52
N SER A 26 -0.79 -7.74 -33.25
CA SER A 26 0.36 -7.34 -34.07
C SER A 26 1.60 -7.08 -33.22
N ALA A 27 1.44 -6.41 -32.08
CA ALA A 27 2.55 -6.18 -31.14
C ALA A 27 3.13 -7.48 -30.61
N ILE A 28 2.28 -8.41 -30.18
CA ILE A 28 2.67 -9.73 -29.68
C ILE A 28 3.47 -10.51 -30.73
N GLU A 29 3.01 -10.55 -31.98
CA GLU A 29 3.72 -11.26 -33.03
C GLU A 29 5.11 -10.66 -33.32
N ILE A 30 5.23 -9.32 -33.27
CA ILE A 30 6.53 -8.67 -33.44
C ILE A 30 7.45 -9.00 -32.25
N PHE A 31 6.96 -8.90 -31.00
CA PHE A 31 7.78 -9.28 -29.84
C PHE A 31 8.21 -10.75 -29.88
N LYS A 32 7.31 -11.68 -30.24
CA LYS A 32 7.67 -13.09 -30.45
C LYS A 32 8.70 -13.29 -31.56
N SER A 33 8.67 -12.47 -32.61
CA SER A 33 9.69 -12.51 -33.66
C SER A 33 11.07 -12.04 -33.15
N ILE A 34 11.09 -11.08 -32.21
CA ILE A 34 12.32 -10.65 -31.52
C ILE A 34 12.91 -11.82 -30.73
N LEU A 35 12.10 -12.52 -29.94
CA LEU A 35 12.55 -13.66 -29.13
C LEU A 35 13.18 -14.76 -30.00
N LYS A 36 12.61 -15.04 -31.19
CA LYS A 36 13.17 -16.01 -32.14
C LYS A 36 14.52 -15.56 -32.71
N LYS A 37 14.66 -14.27 -32.97
CA LYS A 37 15.84 -13.71 -33.64
C LYS A 37 16.99 -13.41 -32.67
N TYR A 38 16.64 -13.04 -31.43
CA TYR A 38 17.56 -12.66 -30.37
C TYR A 38 17.25 -13.51 -29.12
N PRO A 39 17.85 -14.71 -28.98
CA PRO A 39 17.45 -15.65 -27.93
C PRO A 39 17.98 -15.27 -26.54
N SER A 40 18.78 -14.21 -26.42
CA SER A 40 19.35 -13.76 -25.15
C SER A 40 19.72 -12.28 -25.20
N GLY A 41 19.90 -11.67 -24.03
CA GLY A 41 20.31 -10.28 -23.86
C GLY A 41 19.16 -9.31 -23.68
N GLN A 42 19.48 -8.02 -23.62
CA GLN A 42 18.56 -6.95 -23.25
C GLN A 42 17.31 -6.87 -24.15
N LEU A 43 17.42 -7.13 -25.45
CA LEU A 43 16.27 -7.14 -26.35
C LEU A 43 15.28 -8.26 -26.03
N THR A 44 15.77 -9.40 -25.58
CA THR A 44 14.95 -10.53 -25.15
C THR A 44 14.25 -10.22 -23.84
N GLU A 45 14.97 -9.66 -22.86
CA GLU A 45 14.40 -9.21 -21.59
C GLU A 45 13.27 -8.21 -21.83
N GLU A 46 13.52 -7.18 -22.67
CA GLU A 46 12.51 -6.16 -22.99
C GLU A 46 11.31 -6.78 -23.71
N ALA A 47 11.52 -7.66 -24.70
CA ALA A 47 10.43 -8.28 -25.43
C ALA A 47 9.54 -9.14 -24.53
N LEU A 48 10.13 -9.95 -23.65
CA LEU A 48 9.39 -10.75 -22.66
C LEU A 48 8.63 -9.86 -21.69
N PHE A 49 9.29 -8.83 -21.17
CA PHE A 49 8.68 -7.88 -20.24
C PHE A 49 7.45 -7.19 -20.87
N ARG A 50 7.57 -6.69 -22.11
CA ARG A 50 6.46 -6.08 -22.84
C ARG A 50 5.34 -7.07 -23.16
N LEU A 51 5.65 -8.32 -23.45
CA LEU A 51 4.63 -9.38 -23.56
C LEU A 51 3.87 -9.55 -22.25
N GLY A 52 4.58 -9.61 -21.11
CA GLY A 52 3.94 -9.64 -19.79
C GLY A 52 2.98 -8.47 -19.57
N GLU A 53 3.42 -7.24 -19.88
CA GLU A 53 2.57 -6.05 -19.78
C GLU A 53 1.33 -6.12 -20.69
N ILE A 54 1.48 -6.50 -21.96
CA ILE A 54 0.35 -6.64 -22.91
C ILE A 54 -0.66 -7.65 -22.39
N TYR A 55 -0.19 -8.81 -21.93
CA TYR A 55 -1.08 -9.85 -21.41
C TYR A 55 -1.80 -9.40 -20.14
N HIS A 56 -1.13 -8.69 -19.24
CA HIS A 56 -1.75 -8.20 -18.00
C HIS A 56 -2.73 -7.06 -18.26
N PHE A 57 -2.26 -5.96 -18.89
CA PHE A 57 -3.03 -4.71 -18.98
C PHE A 57 -4.04 -4.68 -20.14
N SER A 58 -3.71 -5.31 -21.26
CA SER A 58 -4.55 -5.21 -22.45
C SER A 58 -5.45 -6.43 -22.66
N LEU A 59 -5.00 -7.61 -22.24
CA LEU A 59 -5.71 -8.88 -22.46
C LEU A 59 -6.33 -9.45 -21.19
N ASN A 60 -6.10 -8.84 -20.02
CA ASN A 60 -6.55 -9.33 -18.70
C ASN A 60 -6.16 -10.79 -18.42
N ASN A 61 -5.05 -11.24 -18.99
CA ASN A 61 -4.53 -12.59 -18.80
C ASN A 61 -3.30 -12.58 -17.88
N SER A 62 -3.55 -12.39 -16.59
CA SER A 62 -2.48 -12.27 -15.59
C SER A 62 -1.67 -13.57 -15.40
N ILE A 63 -2.25 -14.73 -15.68
CA ILE A 63 -1.52 -16.02 -15.63
C ILE A 63 -0.42 -16.03 -16.69
N GLN A 64 -0.75 -15.69 -17.93
CA GLN A 64 0.23 -15.65 -19.02
C GLN A 64 1.26 -14.51 -18.80
N ALA A 65 0.83 -13.40 -18.21
CA ALA A 65 1.73 -12.30 -17.86
C ALA A 65 2.80 -12.74 -16.86
N ILE A 66 2.42 -13.45 -15.79
CA ILE A 66 3.35 -14.00 -14.81
C ILE A 66 4.37 -14.94 -15.49
N SER A 67 3.93 -15.80 -16.40
CA SER A 67 4.85 -16.67 -17.13
C SER A 67 5.94 -15.87 -17.86
N TYR A 68 5.58 -14.81 -18.58
CA TYR A 68 6.55 -13.96 -19.26
C TYR A 68 7.44 -13.18 -18.28
N PHE A 69 6.90 -12.68 -17.17
CA PHE A 69 7.70 -12.01 -16.15
C PHE A 69 8.71 -12.98 -15.48
N GLN A 70 8.32 -14.23 -15.26
CA GLN A 70 9.23 -15.27 -14.76
C GLN A 70 10.36 -15.55 -15.76
N GLU A 71 10.05 -15.64 -17.05
CA GLU A 71 11.06 -15.81 -18.09
C GLU A 71 12.07 -14.63 -18.12
N VAL A 72 11.62 -13.38 -17.89
CA VAL A 72 12.54 -12.22 -17.73
C VAL A 72 13.51 -12.45 -16.59
N MET A 73 13.00 -12.91 -15.44
CA MET A 73 13.80 -13.14 -14.24
C MET A 73 14.81 -14.29 -14.40
N GLU A 74 14.47 -15.31 -15.18
CA GLU A 74 15.40 -16.41 -15.53
C GLU A 74 16.59 -15.90 -16.34
N ILE A 75 16.40 -14.89 -17.20
CA ILE A 75 17.49 -14.28 -17.97
C ILE A 75 18.38 -13.44 -17.07
N ASN A 76 17.82 -12.49 -16.34
CA ASN A 76 18.55 -11.61 -15.43
C ASN A 76 17.65 -10.96 -14.38
N LYS A 77 17.54 -11.61 -13.22
CA LYS A 77 16.73 -11.13 -12.11
C LYS A 77 17.14 -9.76 -11.54
N ASN A 78 18.42 -9.37 -11.74
CA ASN A 78 18.98 -8.13 -11.20
C ASN A 78 18.93 -6.97 -12.21
N SER A 79 18.46 -7.21 -13.43
CA SER A 79 18.22 -6.12 -14.39
C SER A 79 17.04 -5.25 -13.97
N SER A 80 16.92 -4.05 -14.56
CA SER A 80 15.75 -3.20 -14.35
C SER A 80 14.46 -3.92 -14.74
N PHE A 81 14.45 -4.66 -15.86
CA PHE A 81 13.31 -5.46 -16.28
C PHE A 81 13.01 -6.62 -15.32
N GLY A 82 14.06 -7.26 -14.76
CA GLY A 82 13.91 -8.32 -13.76
C GLY A 82 13.25 -7.80 -12.47
N LEU A 83 13.71 -6.66 -11.96
CA LEU A 83 13.12 -6.02 -10.77
C LEU A 83 11.66 -5.57 -11.01
N ASP A 84 11.39 -4.97 -12.18
CA ASP A 84 10.04 -4.55 -12.53
C ASP A 84 9.12 -5.77 -12.78
N ALA A 85 9.62 -6.85 -13.37
CA ALA A 85 8.88 -8.11 -13.54
C ALA A 85 8.51 -8.74 -12.19
N GLN A 86 9.46 -8.80 -11.24
CA GLN A 86 9.20 -9.28 -9.88
C GLN A 86 8.15 -8.41 -9.17
N LYS A 87 8.22 -7.08 -9.36
CA LYS A 87 7.21 -6.16 -8.82
C LYS A 87 5.82 -6.44 -9.38
N TYR A 88 5.69 -6.62 -10.70
CA TYR A 88 4.40 -6.95 -11.31
C TYR A 88 3.85 -8.29 -10.81
N ILE A 89 4.71 -9.30 -10.62
CA ILE A 89 4.28 -10.58 -10.03
C ILE A 89 3.68 -10.33 -8.63
N ALA A 90 4.37 -9.58 -7.76
CA ALA A 90 3.87 -9.25 -6.42
C ALA A 90 2.54 -8.49 -6.46
N GLU A 91 2.42 -7.48 -7.33
CA GLU A 91 1.20 -6.69 -7.51
C GLU A 91 0.03 -7.54 -8.06
N ILE A 92 0.29 -8.44 -9.01
CA ILE A 92 -0.73 -9.35 -9.55
C ILE A 92 -1.23 -10.28 -8.45
N MET A 93 -0.35 -10.84 -7.63
CA MET A 93 -0.74 -11.67 -6.49
C MET A 93 -1.61 -10.89 -5.51
N GLU A 94 -1.24 -9.65 -5.19
CA GLU A 94 -1.96 -8.82 -4.23
C GLU A 94 -3.32 -8.33 -4.73
N PHE A 95 -3.35 -7.78 -5.95
CA PHE A 95 -4.51 -7.02 -6.42
C PHE A 95 -5.45 -7.84 -7.31
N THR A 96 -4.89 -8.76 -8.12
CA THR A 96 -5.67 -9.52 -9.09
C THR A 96 -6.14 -10.84 -8.48
N PHE A 97 -5.22 -11.64 -7.96
CA PHE A 97 -5.55 -12.93 -7.38
C PHE A 97 -5.95 -12.85 -5.91
N LYS A 98 -5.53 -11.78 -5.21
CA LYS A 98 -5.72 -11.61 -3.76
C LYS A 98 -5.12 -12.77 -2.97
N ASP A 99 -4.09 -13.38 -3.54
CA ASP A 99 -3.25 -14.36 -2.86
C ASP A 99 -2.24 -13.59 -1.99
N TYR A 100 -2.71 -13.22 -0.82
CA TYR A 100 -1.95 -12.36 0.09
C TYR A 100 -0.68 -13.03 0.63
N ASP A 101 -0.71 -14.35 0.82
CA ASP A 101 0.46 -15.08 1.30
C ASP A 101 1.56 -15.10 0.23
N GLN A 102 1.20 -15.40 -1.00
CA GLN A 102 2.15 -15.35 -2.10
C GLN A 102 2.63 -13.92 -2.37
N ALA A 103 1.75 -12.92 -2.28
CA ALA A 103 2.14 -11.52 -2.46
C ALA A 103 3.21 -11.08 -1.45
N ILE A 104 3.08 -11.46 -0.17
CA ILE A 104 4.09 -11.20 0.87
C ILE A 104 5.44 -11.80 0.46
N ILE A 105 5.46 -13.06 0.03
CA ILE A 105 6.68 -13.73 -0.43
C ILE A 105 7.32 -12.97 -1.60
N GLU A 106 6.52 -12.55 -2.56
CA GLU A 106 7.04 -11.84 -3.74
C GLU A 106 7.58 -10.44 -3.40
N TYR A 107 6.94 -9.71 -2.46
CA TYR A 107 7.49 -8.44 -1.96
C TYR A 107 8.78 -8.65 -1.13
N GLN A 108 8.87 -9.71 -0.34
CA GLN A 108 10.11 -10.05 0.38
C GLN A 108 11.26 -10.34 -0.58
N LYS A 109 11.00 -11.06 -1.68
CA LYS A 109 12.01 -11.24 -2.74
C LYS A 109 12.50 -9.90 -3.30
N LEU A 110 11.60 -8.94 -3.57
CA LEU A 110 11.96 -7.60 -4.02
C LEU A 110 12.90 -6.88 -3.05
N ILE A 111 12.60 -6.93 -1.76
CA ILE A 111 13.44 -6.32 -0.72
C ILE A 111 14.85 -6.92 -0.73
N HIS A 112 14.97 -8.22 -0.96
CA HIS A 112 16.27 -8.90 -1.04
C HIS A 112 17.01 -8.68 -2.37
N MET A 113 16.29 -8.40 -3.44
CA MET A 113 16.88 -8.19 -4.78
C MET A 113 17.30 -6.74 -5.02
N CYS A 114 16.62 -5.79 -4.38
CA CYS A 114 16.79 -4.36 -4.61
C CYS A 114 17.61 -3.73 -3.48
N ASP A 115 18.68 -3.02 -3.81
CA ASP A 115 19.52 -2.29 -2.84
C ASP A 115 19.16 -0.79 -2.78
N GLU A 116 17.88 -0.46 -2.99
CA GLU A 116 17.38 0.91 -2.94
C GLU A 116 16.42 1.10 -1.75
N PRO A 117 16.86 1.78 -0.67
CA PRO A 117 16.07 1.91 0.57
C PRO A 117 14.67 2.50 0.36
N GLN A 118 14.50 3.44 -0.58
CA GLN A 118 13.19 4.04 -0.86
C GLN A 118 12.21 3.05 -1.50
N LYS A 119 12.68 2.22 -2.44
CA LYS A 119 11.87 1.15 -3.05
C LYS A 119 11.55 0.07 -2.02
N ASN A 120 12.56 -0.34 -1.25
CA ASN A 120 12.39 -1.36 -0.21
C ASN A 120 11.41 -0.92 0.88
N SER A 121 11.41 0.36 1.27
CA SER A 121 10.42 0.88 2.20
C SER A 121 8.99 0.81 1.65
N TYR A 122 8.79 1.04 0.36
CA TYR A 122 7.48 0.83 -0.28
C TYR A 122 7.05 -0.65 -0.22
N HIS A 123 7.96 -1.58 -0.53
CA HIS A 123 7.64 -3.01 -0.49
C HIS A 123 7.33 -3.47 0.94
N GLN A 124 8.07 -2.98 1.93
CA GLN A 124 7.81 -3.24 3.35
C GLN A 124 6.44 -2.67 3.77
N TYR A 125 6.09 -1.47 3.32
CA TYR A 125 4.75 -0.90 3.52
C TYR A 125 3.64 -1.75 2.89
N ARG A 126 3.88 -2.35 1.69
CA ARG A 126 2.91 -3.26 1.06
C ARG A 126 2.69 -4.50 1.91
N ILE A 127 3.76 -5.12 2.44
CA ILE A 127 3.67 -6.29 3.33
C ILE A 127 2.80 -5.96 4.55
N ALA A 128 3.09 -4.86 5.26
CA ALA A 128 2.30 -4.43 6.42
C ALA A 128 0.82 -4.18 6.05
N SER A 129 0.58 -3.54 4.89
CA SER A 129 -0.77 -3.27 4.39
C SER A 129 -1.54 -4.56 4.04
N ILE A 130 -0.86 -5.58 3.56
CA ILE A 130 -1.45 -6.89 3.32
C ILE A 130 -1.88 -7.54 4.64
N TYR A 131 -1.08 -7.45 5.70
CA TYR A 131 -1.48 -7.96 7.01
C TYR A 131 -2.71 -7.24 7.57
N ILE A 132 -2.88 -5.93 7.31
CA ILE A 132 -4.13 -5.22 7.62
C ILE A 132 -5.32 -5.83 6.84
N LYS A 133 -5.17 -6.10 5.53
CA LYS A 133 -6.21 -6.74 4.71
C LYS A 133 -6.58 -8.14 5.22
N LYS A 134 -5.61 -8.87 5.77
CA LYS A 134 -5.81 -10.17 6.43
C LYS A 134 -6.37 -10.04 7.86
N GLN A 135 -6.60 -8.82 8.36
CA GLN A 135 -7.00 -8.53 9.74
C GLN A 135 -6.00 -9.05 10.80
N ASN A 136 -4.76 -9.31 10.40
CA ASN A 136 -3.68 -9.67 11.30
C ASN A 136 -2.96 -8.39 11.75
N TYR A 137 -3.61 -7.65 12.64
CA TYR A 137 -3.16 -6.33 13.08
C TYR A 137 -1.86 -6.38 13.89
N GLU A 138 -1.60 -7.44 14.67
CA GLU A 138 -0.34 -7.58 15.40
C GLU A 138 0.85 -7.70 14.44
N GLN A 139 0.73 -8.55 13.42
CA GLN A 139 1.77 -8.66 12.41
C GLN A 139 1.92 -7.38 11.59
N ALA A 140 0.80 -6.73 11.23
CA ALA A 140 0.85 -5.45 10.53
C ALA A 140 1.63 -4.39 11.31
N PHE A 141 1.41 -4.32 12.62
CA PHE A 141 2.12 -3.40 13.52
C PHE A 141 3.62 -3.70 13.54
N ALA A 142 4.01 -4.96 13.69
CA ALA A 142 5.41 -5.39 13.66
C ALA A 142 6.10 -5.04 12.32
N GLU A 143 5.43 -5.24 11.19
CA GLU A 143 5.97 -4.89 9.87
C GLU A 143 6.14 -3.37 9.67
N PHE A 144 5.27 -2.56 10.28
CA PHE A 144 5.44 -1.11 10.32
C PHE A 144 6.63 -0.69 11.19
N GLU A 145 6.85 -1.34 12.35
CA GLU A 145 8.04 -1.10 13.19
C GLU A 145 9.33 -1.44 12.44
N ILE A 146 9.36 -2.54 11.70
CA ILE A 146 10.48 -2.89 10.82
C ILE A 146 10.73 -1.77 9.81
N LEU A 147 9.69 -1.23 9.16
CA LEU A 147 9.84 -0.14 8.20
C LEU A 147 10.48 1.08 8.85
N LEU A 148 9.98 1.53 9.99
CA LEU A 148 10.51 2.72 10.68
C LEU A 148 11.96 2.53 11.13
N THR A 149 12.32 1.31 11.54
CA THR A 149 13.68 0.96 11.99
C THR A 149 14.65 0.87 10.83
N MET A 150 14.28 0.18 9.76
CA MET A 150 15.16 -0.08 8.62
C MET A 150 15.23 1.10 7.64
N TYR A 151 14.15 1.90 7.55
CA TYR A 151 14.02 2.97 6.57
C TYR A 151 13.56 4.29 7.19
N PRO A 152 14.26 4.83 8.22
CA PRO A 152 13.81 6.01 8.98
C PRO A 152 13.74 7.31 8.16
N LYS A 153 14.35 7.34 6.97
CA LYS A 153 14.31 8.48 6.04
C LYS A 153 13.36 8.26 4.85
N SER A 154 12.51 7.24 4.94
CA SER A 154 11.53 6.97 3.90
C SER A 154 10.45 8.04 3.83
N THR A 155 9.96 8.31 2.62
CA THR A 155 8.79 9.17 2.40
C THR A 155 7.49 8.56 2.94
N TRP A 156 7.52 7.33 3.42
CA TRP A 156 6.37 6.62 4.01
C TRP A 156 6.25 6.79 5.52
N VAL A 157 7.23 7.41 6.19
CA VAL A 157 7.30 7.45 7.67
C VAL A 157 6.05 8.06 8.31
N ASP A 158 5.56 9.21 7.82
CA ASP A 158 4.33 9.85 8.30
C ASP A 158 3.09 8.96 8.11
N THR A 159 2.98 8.35 6.93
CA THR A 159 1.90 7.43 6.60
C THR A 159 1.92 6.18 7.48
N VAL A 160 3.11 5.64 7.73
CA VAL A 160 3.31 4.45 8.56
C VAL A 160 2.95 4.75 10.02
N GLN A 161 3.42 5.86 10.59
CA GLN A 161 3.08 6.24 11.96
C GLN A 161 1.56 6.43 12.14
N PHE A 162 0.89 7.03 11.16
CA PHE A 162 -0.58 7.11 11.15
C PHE A 162 -1.22 5.71 11.09
N LYS A 163 -0.73 4.83 10.21
CA LYS A 163 -1.25 3.44 10.10
C LYS A 163 -1.00 2.62 11.36
N MET A 164 0.07 2.88 12.10
CA MET A 164 0.31 2.25 13.41
C MET A 164 -0.76 2.67 14.42
N LEU A 165 -1.14 3.95 14.47
CA LEU A 165 -2.23 4.42 15.33
C LEU A 165 -3.57 3.77 14.99
N GLU A 166 -3.93 3.67 13.70
CA GLU A 166 -5.12 2.92 13.25
C GLU A 166 -5.06 1.45 13.69
N THR A 167 -3.88 0.84 13.59
CA THR A 167 -3.66 -0.56 13.95
C THR A 167 -3.79 -0.77 15.45
N LEU A 168 -3.21 0.11 16.28
CA LEU A 168 -3.36 0.08 17.74
C LEU A 168 -4.83 0.23 18.16
N TYR A 169 -5.57 1.10 17.49
CA TYR A 169 -7.00 1.26 17.75
C TYR A 169 -7.79 -0.02 17.38
N ALA A 170 -7.49 -0.63 16.23
CA ALA A 170 -8.10 -1.89 15.83
C ALA A 170 -7.79 -3.06 16.79
N LEU A 171 -6.62 -3.05 17.43
CA LEU A 171 -6.21 -3.98 18.46
C LEU A 171 -6.79 -3.69 19.86
N ASN A 172 -7.62 -2.64 20.02
CA ASN A 172 -8.08 -2.14 21.33
C ASN A 172 -6.93 -1.77 22.31
N ARG A 173 -5.74 -1.44 21.79
CA ARG A 173 -4.57 -1.02 22.57
C ARG A 173 -4.57 0.49 22.84
N CYS A 174 -5.75 1.02 23.24
CA CYS A 174 -5.96 2.46 23.51
C CYS A 174 -5.06 3.04 24.62
N SER A 175 -4.41 2.21 25.44
CA SER A 175 -3.45 2.69 26.46
C SER A 175 -2.16 3.22 25.85
N GLU A 176 -1.78 2.75 24.68
CA GLU A 176 -0.53 3.10 24.00
C GLU A 176 -0.69 4.30 23.07
N ILE A 177 -1.90 4.50 22.54
CA ILE A 177 -2.19 5.57 21.56
C ILE A 177 -1.71 6.96 22.01
N PRO A 178 -1.83 7.42 23.27
CA PRO A 178 -1.35 8.75 23.65
C PRO A 178 0.14 8.99 23.38
N GLU A 179 0.98 7.98 23.55
CA GLU A 179 2.42 8.10 23.26
C GLU A 179 2.68 8.24 21.76
N TYR A 180 2.10 7.35 20.94
CA TYR A 180 2.23 7.41 19.48
C TYR A 180 1.61 8.68 18.89
N HIS A 181 0.48 9.13 19.45
CA HIS A 181 -0.17 10.38 19.08
C HIS A 181 0.75 11.59 19.31
N ASN A 182 1.31 11.72 20.53
CA ASN A 182 2.19 12.84 20.86
C ASN A 182 3.42 12.86 19.96
N ASN A 183 4.07 11.71 19.76
CA ASN A 183 5.20 11.56 18.85
C ASN A 183 4.85 11.98 17.42
N PHE A 184 3.64 11.64 16.93
CA PHE A 184 3.18 12.03 15.61
C PHE A 184 2.95 13.55 15.51
N ILE A 185 2.24 14.15 16.47
CA ILE A 185 1.91 15.59 16.47
C ILE A 185 3.18 16.44 16.60
N ASP A 186 4.14 16.02 17.43
CA ASP A 186 5.43 16.70 17.59
C ASP A 186 6.25 16.67 16.30
N SER A 187 6.21 15.55 15.57
CA SER A 187 6.94 15.37 14.31
C SER A 187 6.25 16.05 13.11
N TYR A 188 4.93 16.10 13.11
CA TYR A 188 4.10 16.58 11.98
C TYR A 188 2.96 17.49 12.45
N PRO A 189 3.26 18.69 13.03
CA PRO A 189 2.22 19.57 13.60
C PRO A 189 1.16 20.01 12.59
N ASP A 190 1.54 20.15 11.31
CA ASP A 190 0.64 20.48 10.18
C ASP A 190 0.52 19.34 9.18
N GLY A 191 0.74 18.10 9.64
CA GLY A 191 0.73 16.91 8.80
C GLY A 191 -0.65 16.57 8.25
N LYS A 192 -0.68 15.99 7.05
CA LYS A 192 -1.93 15.61 6.33
C LYS A 192 -2.85 14.66 7.11
N TYR A 193 -2.34 13.93 8.11
CA TYR A 193 -3.11 12.98 8.92
C TYR A 193 -3.44 13.51 10.33
N ARG A 194 -3.19 14.79 10.59
CA ARG A 194 -3.41 15.36 11.93
C ARG A 194 -4.82 15.14 12.44
N SER A 195 -5.83 15.49 11.66
CA SER A 195 -7.23 15.37 12.07
C SER A 195 -7.67 13.92 12.29
N GLU A 196 -7.14 12.98 11.50
CA GLU A 196 -7.38 11.55 11.65
C GLU A 196 -6.74 11.00 12.94
N VAL A 197 -5.52 11.42 13.24
CA VAL A 197 -4.80 11.02 14.46
C VAL A 197 -5.51 11.55 15.71
N GLU A 198 -5.95 12.79 15.71
CA GLU A 198 -6.77 13.38 16.78
C GLU A 198 -8.12 12.66 16.91
N PHE A 199 -8.75 12.26 15.80
CA PHE A 199 -9.99 11.50 15.82
C PHE A 199 -9.80 10.12 16.48
N ILE A 200 -8.68 9.44 16.22
CA ILE A 200 -8.35 8.16 16.86
C ILE A 200 -8.18 8.34 18.36
N LEU A 201 -7.44 9.36 18.80
CA LEU A 201 -7.29 9.68 20.23
C LEU A 201 -8.64 9.95 20.90
N ALA A 202 -9.48 10.80 20.28
CA ALA A 202 -10.82 11.10 20.81
C ALA A 202 -11.71 9.85 20.87
N SER A 203 -11.57 8.92 19.89
CA SER A 203 -12.30 7.64 19.91
C SER A 203 -11.87 6.76 21.08
N CYS A 204 -10.57 6.66 21.36
CA CYS A 204 -10.07 5.94 22.53
C CYS A 204 -10.53 6.55 23.86
N ILE A 205 -10.61 7.87 23.94
CA ILE A 205 -11.15 8.57 25.11
C ILE A 205 -12.64 8.25 25.28
N GLU A 206 -13.40 8.17 24.17
CA GLU A 206 -14.80 7.75 24.16
C GLU A 206 -14.97 6.32 24.69
N ASP A 207 -14.14 5.39 24.21
CA ASP A 207 -14.18 3.96 24.60
C ASP A 207 -13.86 3.76 26.07
N LYS A 208 -13.00 4.60 26.66
CA LYS A 208 -12.75 4.66 28.11
C LYS A 208 -13.94 5.26 28.91
N GLY A 209 -15.01 5.69 28.24
CA GLY A 209 -16.20 6.27 28.88
C GLY A 209 -16.05 7.72 29.35
N MET A 210 -14.96 8.39 28.96
CA MET A 210 -14.66 9.80 29.27
C MET A 210 -15.40 10.71 28.27
N LEU A 211 -16.75 10.64 28.28
CA LEU A 211 -17.59 11.21 27.22
C LEU A 211 -17.44 12.71 27.03
N LYS A 212 -17.18 13.49 28.11
CA LYS A 212 -17.02 14.94 28.01
C LYS A 212 -15.72 15.33 27.33
N GLU A 213 -14.64 14.63 27.64
CA GLU A 213 -13.32 14.80 27.04
C GLU A 213 -13.35 14.38 25.57
N ALA A 214 -13.92 13.23 25.28
CA ALA A 214 -14.11 12.77 23.90
C ALA A 214 -14.93 13.77 23.05
N TYR A 215 -16.02 14.30 23.63
CA TYR A 215 -16.82 15.32 22.95
C TYR A 215 -16.00 16.58 22.60
N LYS A 216 -15.15 17.05 23.53
CA LYS A 216 -14.26 18.20 23.27
C LYS A 216 -13.27 17.88 22.15
N GLY A 217 -12.66 16.69 22.16
CA GLY A 217 -11.75 16.25 21.10
C GLY A 217 -12.42 16.23 19.74
N PHE A 218 -13.57 15.57 19.61
CA PHE A 218 -14.32 15.56 18.35
C PHE A 218 -14.81 16.94 17.92
N LYS A 219 -15.22 17.78 18.86
CA LYS A 219 -15.70 19.16 18.57
C LYS A 219 -14.58 20.03 17.97
N ALA A 220 -13.35 19.85 18.41
CA ALA A 220 -12.19 20.57 17.87
C ALA A 220 -11.91 20.25 16.40
N LEU A 221 -12.42 19.12 15.89
CA LEU A 221 -12.19 18.66 14.52
C LEU A 221 -13.26 19.12 13.51
N GLU A 222 -14.30 19.89 13.95
CA GLU A 222 -15.44 20.23 13.07
C GLU A 222 -15.07 20.93 11.76
N MET A 223 -13.98 21.69 11.75
CA MET A 223 -13.57 22.47 10.58
C MET A 223 -12.62 21.70 9.64
N ASP A 224 -11.88 20.71 10.18
CA ASP A 224 -10.71 20.14 9.49
C ASP A 224 -10.85 18.64 9.17
N TYR A 225 -11.86 17.96 9.75
CA TYR A 225 -11.99 16.52 9.56
C TYR A 225 -12.59 16.16 8.20
N ALA A 226 -11.92 15.26 7.49
CA ALA A 226 -12.29 14.86 6.12
C ALA A 226 -13.70 14.23 6.00
N TYR A 227 -14.27 13.71 7.12
CA TYR A 227 -15.55 13.02 7.13
C TYR A 227 -16.57 13.70 8.07
N PRO A 228 -17.11 14.88 7.71
CA PRO A 228 -17.97 15.68 8.61
C PRO A 228 -19.26 14.96 9.02
N ALA A 229 -19.81 14.10 8.16
CA ALA A 229 -21.01 13.33 8.50
C ALA A 229 -20.75 12.31 9.62
N LEU A 230 -19.60 11.63 9.59
CA LEU A 230 -19.18 10.71 10.65
C LEU A 230 -18.95 11.46 11.97
N LEU A 231 -18.26 12.59 11.91
CA LEU A 231 -17.99 13.44 13.07
C LEU A 231 -19.28 13.92 13.72
N LYS A 232 -20.23 14.42 12.93
CA LYS A 232 -21.54 14.85 13.40
C LYS A 232 -22.29 13.71 14.10
N MET A 233 -22.33 12.53 13.50
CA MET A 233 -22.93 11.33 14.10
C MET A 233 -22.29 10.98 15.45
N LYS A 234 -20.97 11.04 15.55
CA LYS A 234 -20.22 10.81 16.80
C LYS A 234 -20.63 11.82 17.89
N LEU A 235 -20.61 13.10 17.57
CA LEU A 235 -21.00 14.18 18.49
C LEU A 235 -22.43 14.02 19.00
N GLU A 236 -23.41 13.79 18.11
CA GLU A 236 -24.81 13.57 18.49
C GLU A 236 -24.99 12.35 19.41
N ASN A 237 -24.28 11.24 19.11
CA ASN A 237 -24.35 10.04 19.93
C ASN A 237 -23.75 10.26 21.33
N ILE A 238 -22.61 10.94 21.43
CA ILE A 238 -21.99 11.27 22.71
C ILE A 238 -22.89 12.19 23.53
N GLU A 239 -23.49 13.22 22.93
CA GLU A 239 -24.45 14.10 23.62
C GLU A 239 -25.63 13.33 24.22
N LYS A 240 -26.23 12.42 23.44
CA LYS A 240 -27.34 11.57 23.92
C LYS A 240 -26.90 10.72 25.12
N ARG A 241 -25.68 10.14 25.06
CA ARG A 241 -25.11 9.32 26.15
C ARG A 241 -24.86 10.17 27.41
N ILE A 242 -24.33 11.38 27.27
CA ILE A 242 -24.12 12.33 28.38
C ILE A 242 -25.46 12.68 29.04
N LYS A 243 -26.47 13.09 28.26
CA LYS A 243 -27.80 13.42 28.76
C LYS A 243 -28.42 12.24 29.52
N LYS A 244 -28.36 11.03 28.97
CA LYS A 244 -28.90 9.82 29.63
C LYS A 244 -28.20 9.49 30.95
N LYS A 245 -26.88 9.73 31.05
CA LYS A 245 -26.13 9.53 32.30
C LYS A 245 -26.55 10.54 33.37
N TRP A 246 -26.83 11.78 32.99
CA TRP A 246 -27.33 12.82 33.90
C TRP A 246 -28.73 12.52 34.44
N THR A 247 -29.69 12.11 33.61
CA THR A 247 -31.03 11.76 34.03
C THR A 247 -31.05 10.58 34.99
N ARG A 248 -30.23 9.53 34.76
CA ARG A 248 -30.09 8.40 35.69
C ARG A 248 -29.55 8.85 37.04
N ASN A 249 -28.49 9.64 37.08
CA ASN A 249 -27.90 10.09 38.34
C ASN A 249 -28.86 11.02 39.12
N ALA A 250 -29.66 11.85 38.44
CA ALA A 250 -30.66 12.71 39.08
C ALA A 250 -31.81 11.91 39.70
N THR A 251 -32.13 10.72 39.17
CA THR A 251 -33.16 9.83 39.72
C THR A 251 -32.68 9.11 40.96
N TYR A 252 -31.39 8.73 41.04
CA TYR A 252 -30.81 8.11 42.24
C TYR A 252 -30.59 9.07 43.40
N LEU A 253 -30.50 10.37 43.18
CA LEU A 253 -30.36 11.41 44.23
C LEU A 253 -31.70 11.87 44.80
N ARG A 254 -32.83 11.37 44.29
CA ARG A 254 -34.18 11.72 44.75
C ARG A 254 -34.85 10.60 45.58
N VAL A 255 -34.17 9.52 45.86
CA VAL A 255 -34.57 8.42 46.73
C VAL A 255 -33.71 8.45 48.00
#